data_e4fdc20393e5ae888369f0c865d4a245
#
_entry.id   e4fdc20393e5ae888369f0c865d4a245
#
_cell.length_a   1.000
_cell.length_b   1.000
_cell.length_c   1.000
_cell.angle_alpha   90.00
_cell.angle_beta   90.00
_cell.angle_gamma   90.00
#
_symmetry.space_group_name_H-M   'P 1'
#
loop_
_entity.id
_entity.type
_entity.pdbx_description
1 polymer ?
#
loop_
_entity_poly.entity_id
_entity_poly.type
_entity_poly.pdbx_seq_one_letter_code
_entity_poly.pdbx_strand_id
1 'polypeptide(L)'
;MVFLAGLKVSEYFQAPYFYIEERTQQLSFFKNPSEIEPFVIPAIPIKDVETFFSLHVPNHTIEQNGIVDEKSLEKIQERKDLSSLLYEHRARIIPLYQRINNSYSKDKTIKICDNNLKLLYKDHQVCVNIDGKEMKLKYSENEDDFRKYIIGGWFEEYIYFELLDLLDKQVIYDLRLNMRLSVESMTDTQRNERPIYAELDMAFSDGKNLYIIECKSGGLKDKGVLANLSTNAQIFGGANAKCILVASDTNILSQNIQERIKNLNIKLISRDFKKNIENYINDSRH
;
A
#
# COMPACT_ATOMS: atom_id res chain seq x y z
N MET A 1 -9.23 28.76 -14.65
CA MET A 1 -10.60 29.14 -15.08
C MET A 1 -11.61 29.09 -13.94
N VAL A 2 -11.61 28.05 -13.08
CA VAL A 2 -12.52 27.92 -11.92
C VAL A 2 -12.35 29.06 -10.89
N PHE A 3 -11.14 29.45 -10.59
CA PHE A 3 -10.84 30.56 -9.67
C PHE A 3 -11.51 31.87 -10.05
N LEU A 4 -11.38 32.30 -11.32
CA LEU A 4 -11.98 33.53 -11.83
C LEU A 4 -13.50 33.48 -11.83
N ALA A 5 -14.11 32.31 -12.07
CA ALA A 5 -15.56 32.13 -11.99
C ALA A 5 -16.06 32.26 -10.55
N GLY A 6 -15.36 31.63 -9.58
CA GLY A 6 -15.68 31.76 -8.15
C GLY A 6 -15.57 33.20 -7.65
N LEU A 7 -14.55 33.93 -8.07
CA LEU A 7 -14.35 35.33 -7.71
C LEU A 7 -15.51 36.21 -8.21
N LYS A 8 -15.96 36.04 -9.45
CA LYS A 8 -17.10 36.76 -10.00
C LYS A 8 -18.42 36.47 -9.28
N VAL A 9 -18.64 35.21 -8.90
CA VAL A 9 -19.81 34.81 -8.11
C VAL A 9 -19.78 35.46 -6.71
N SER A 10 -18.61 35.42 -6.06
CA SER A 10 -18.40 36.06 -4.77
C SER A 10 -18.62 37.57 -4.81
N GLU A 11 -18.12 38.23 -5.85
CA GLU A 11 -18.32 39.65 -6.09
C GLU A 11 -19.82 40.00 -6.28
N TYR A 12 -20.55 39.19 -7.05
CA TYR A 12 -21.96 39.37 -7.27
C TYR A 12 -22.80 39.24 -6.01
N PHE A 13 -22.48 38.26 -5.14
CA PHE A 13 -23.18 37.97 -3.90
C PHE A 13 -22.64 38.74 -2.69
N GLN A 14 -21.59 39.51 -2.82
CA GLN A 14 -20.88 40.18 -1.71
C GLN A 14 -20.48 39.21 -0.60
N ALA A 15 -20.11 37.98 -0.98
CA ALA A 15 -19.80 36.89 -0.07
C ALA A 15 -18.28 36.63 -0.01
N PRO A 16 -17.72 36.25 1.14
CA PRO A 16 -16.31 35.85 1.20
C PRO A 16 -16.07 34.62 0.31
N TYR A 17 -14.88 34.55 -0.23
CA TYR A 17 -14.45 33.48 -1.13
C TYR A 17 -13.17 32.86 -0.62
N PHE A 18 -13.06 31.56 -0.77
CA PHE A 18 -11.80 30.87 -0.49
C PHE A 18 -11.40 29.99 -1.68
N TYR A 19 -10.13 29.80 -1.85
CA TYR A 19 -9.52 28.98 -2.86
C TYR A 19 -8.42 28.13 -2.27
N ILE A 20 -8.42 26.85 -2.59
CA ILE A 20 -7.33 25.93 -2.22
C ILE A 20 -6.51 25.68 -3.47
N GLU A 21 -5.24 26.02 -3.39
CA GLU A 21 -4.29 25.68 -4.44
C GLU A 21 -3.79 24.26 -4.20
N GLU A 22 -4.22 23.34 -5.07
CA GLU A 22 -3.87 21.91 -4.94
C GLU A 22 -2.36 21.65 -4.92
N ARG A 23 -1.61 22.40 -5.72
CA ARG A 23 -0.16 22.21 -5.86
C ARG A 23 0.61 22.58 -4.59
N THR A 24 0.27 23.69 -3.97
CA THR A 24 0.93 24.20 -2.78
C THR A 24 0.22 23.81 -1.50
N GLN A 25 -1.01 23.28 -1.62
CA GLN A 25 -1.93 23.01 -0.50
C GLN A 25 -2.14 24.23 0.40
N GLN A 26 -2.13 25.41 -0.19
CA GLN A 26 -2.39 26.65 0.50
C GLN A 26 -3.85 27.05 0.37
N LEU A 27 -4.46 27.45 1.46
CA LEU A 27 -5.78 28.03 1.51
C LEU A 27 -5.66 29.55 1.43
N SER A 28 -6.16 30.13 0.34
CA SER A 28 -6.30 31.58 0.17
C SER A 28 -7.72 32.00 0.49
N PHE A 29 -7.88 32.92 1.41
CA PHE A 29 -9.16 33.44 1.84
C PHE A 29 -9.32 34.91 1.47
N PHE A 30 -10.37 35.25 0.75
CA PHE A 30 -10.73 36.60 0.34
C PHE A 30 -11.94 37.04 1.14
N LYS A 31 -11.73 37.89 2.13
CA LYS A 31 -12.79 38.40 2.98
C LYS A 31 -13.73 39.33 2.22
N ASN A 32 -13.18 40.06 1.25
CA ASN A 32 -13.91 40.98 0.40
C ASN A 32 -13.49 40.72 -1.05
N PRO A 33 -14.44 40.59 -2.01
CA PRO A 33 -14.10 40.36 -3.43
C PRO A 33 -13.17 41.40 -4.06
N SER A 34 -13.11 42.62 -3.49
CA SER A 34 -12.24 43.69 -3.95
C SER A 34 -10.82 43.65 -3.34
N GLU A 35 -10.54 42.76 -2.41
CA GLU A 35 -9.20 42.57 -1.85
C GLU A 35 -8.29 41.90 -2.87
N ILE A 36 -7.15 42.52 -3.14
CA ILE A 36 -6.16 42.02 -4.11
C ILE A 36 -5.19 41.04 -3.46
N GLU A 37 -4.97 41.16 -2.14
CA GLU A 37 -4.05 40.30 -1.40
C GLU A 37 -4.82 39.22 -0.63
N PRO A 38 -4.72 37.96 -1.02
CA PRO A 38 -5.35 36.89 -0.28
C PRO A 38 -4.63 36.66 1.08
N PHE A 39 -5.39 36.40 2.10
CA PHE A 39 -4.84 35.87 3.34
C PHE A 39 -4.52 34.39 3.15
N VAL A 40 -3.23 34.05 3.12
CA VAL A 40 -2.78 32.69 2.90
C VAL A 40 -2.64 31.96 4.23
N ILE A 41 -3.40 30.89 4.38
CA ILE A 41 -3.28 29.99 5.54
C ILE A 41 -2.42 28.79 5.08
N PRO A 42 -1.31 28.52 5.78
CA PRO A 42 -0.52 27.32 5.47
C PRO A 42 -1.38 26.06 5.60
N ALA A 43 -1.23 25.14 4.68
CA ALA A 43 -1.93 23.87 4.74
C ALA A 43 -1.48 23.07 5.98
N ILE A 44 -2.44 22.50 6.69
CA ILE A 44 -2.17 21.58 7.80
C ILE A 44 -1.83 20.23 7.20
N PRO A 45 -0.68 19.63 7.56
CA PRO A 45 -0.33 18.30 7.04
C PRO A 45 -1.35 17.24 7.44
N ILE A 46 -1.80 16.46 6.49
CA ILE A 46 -2.68 15.30 6.72
C ILE A 46 -1.77 14.11 7.03
N LYS A 47 -1.63 13.79 8.32
CA LYS A 47 -0.68 12.78 8.78
C LYS A 47 -1.26 11.37 8.87
N ASP A 48 -2.55 11.20 8.77
CA ASP A 48 -3.20 9.90 8.83
C ASP A 48 -3.92 9.54 7.52
N VAL A 49 -3.84 8.26 7.18
CA VAL A 49 -4.41 7.69 5.95
C VAL A 49 -5.93 7.75 5.95
N GLU A 50 -6.55 7.58 7.12
CA GLU A 50 -8.01 7.58 7.26
C GLU A 50 -8.62 8.94 6.96
N THR A 51 -7.95 10.03 7.32
CA THR A 51 -8.37 11.39 6.96
C THR A 51 -8.41 11.57 5.44
N PHE A 52 -7.43 11.07 4.68
CA PHE A 52 -7.50 11.09 3.22
C PHE A 52 -8.72 10.33 2.70
N PHE A 53 -8.96 9.14 3.22
CA PHE A 53 -10.12 8.33 2.81
C PHE A 53 -11.43 9.05 3.13
N SER A 54 -11.56 9.60 4.32
CA SER A 54 -12.78 10.33 4.75
C SER A 54 -13.08 11.56 3.91
N LEU A 55 -12.04 12.24 3.41
CA LEU A 55 -12.20 13.40 2.54
C LEU A 55 -12.70 13.04 1.14
N HIS A 56 -12.35 11.87 0.63
CA HIS A 56 -12.65 11.45 -0.74
C HIS A 56 -13.80 10.45 -0.83
N VAL A 57 -13.96 9.60 0.18
CA VAL A 57 -15.01 8.58 0.29
C VAL A 57 -15.64 8.65 1.68
N PRO A 58 -16.49 9.65 1.96
CA PRO A 58 -16.99 9.93 3.31
C PRO A 58 -17.80 8.78 3.93
N ASN A 59 -18.34 7.87 3.13
CA ASN A 59 -19.15 6.74 3.59
C ASN A 59 -18.38 5.40 3.51
N HIS A 60 -17.05 5.44 3.54
CA HIS A 60 -16.26 4.21 3.60
C HIS A 60 -16.29 3.63 5.02
N THR A 61 -16.20 2.32 5.09
CA THR A 61 -15.93 1.60 6.32
C THR A 61 -14.60 0.84 6.15
N ILE A 62 -13.74 0.95 7.13
CA ILE A 62 -12.51 0.18 7.18
C ILE A 62 -12.80 -1.13 7.90
N GLU A 63 -12.99 -2.21 7.16
CA GLU A 63 -13.26 -3.54 7.71
C GLU A 63 -12.01 -4.13 8.38
N GLN A 64 -10.85 -3.89 7.78
CA GLN A 64 -9.55 -4.20 8.35
C GLN A 64 -8.65 -2.99 8.16
N ASN A 65 -8.38 -2.30 9.26
CA ASN A 65 -7.66 -1.01 9.29
C ASN A 65 -6.13 -1.16 9.12
N GLY A 66 -5.72 -2.19 8.41
CA GLY A 66 -4.32 -2.54 8.32
C GLY A 66 -3.79 -3.12 9.63
N ILE A 67 -2.52 -3.44 9.63
CA ILE A 67 -1.86 -3.98 10.82
C ILE A 67 -1.31 -2.81 11.62
N VAL A 68 -2.09 -2.36 12.60
CA VAL A 68 -1.76 -1.24 13.49
C VAL A 68 -1.95 -1.57 14.98
N ASP A 69 -2.61 -2.71 15.30
CA ASP A 69 -2.74 -3.16 16.69
C ASP A 69 -1.48 -3.90 17.16
N GLU A 70 -1.16 -3.79 18.46
CA GLU A 70 0.05 -4.37 19.05
C GLU A 70 0.20 -5.87 18.78
N LYS A 71 -0.88 -6.64 18.88
CA LYS A 71 -0.82 -8.11 18.68
C LYS A 71 -0.48 -8.49 17.24
N SER A 72 -1.02 -7.72 16.27
CA SER A 72 -0.71 -7.94 14.86
C SER A 72 0.72 -7.52 14.54
N LEU A 73 1.19 -6.43 15.13
CA LEU A 73 2.58 -5.98 15.00
C LEU A 73 3.56 -6.97 15.64
N GLU A 74 3.25 -7.55 16.81
CA GLU A 74 4.07 -8.59 17.42
C GLU A 74 4.21 -9.82 16.50
N LYS A 75 3.11 -10.30 15.91
CA LYS A 75 3.14 -11.44 14.98
C LYS A 75 3.99 -11.16 13.73
N ILE A 76 3.90 -9.95 13.19
CA ILE A 76 4.72 -9.56 12.04
C ILE A 76 6.18 -9.49 12.47
N GLN A 77 6.46 -8.91 13.63
CA GLN A 77 7.81 -8.79 14.16
C GLN A 77 8.48 -10.16 14.35
N GLU A 78 7.72 -11.18 14.80
CA GLU A 78 8.20 -12.57 14.88
C GLU A 78 8.63 -13.13 13.50
N ARG A 79 8.06 -12.63 12.40
CA ARG A 79 8.33 -13.07 11.03
C ARG A 79 9.36 -12.22 10.29
N LYS A 80 9.85 -11.15 10.88
CA LYS A 80 10.82 -10.22 10.25
C LYS A 80 12.02 -10.92 9.64
N ASP A 81 12.66 -11.80 10.42
CA ASP A 81 13.85 -12.51 9.96
C ASP A 81 13.51 -13.51 8.84
N LEU A 82 12.30 -14.11 8.90
CA LEU A 82 11.83 -14.99 7.84
C LEU A 82 11.58 -14.21 6.54
N SER A 83 10.92 -13.06 6.61
CA SER A 83 10.69 -12.20 5.44
C SER A 83 12.00 -11.77 4.79
N SER A 84 12.99 -11.41 5.60
CA SER A 84 14.34 -11.05 5.15
C SER A 84 15.06 -12.22 4.50
N LEU A 85 15.02 -13.41 5.10
CA LEU A 85 15.62 -14.63 4.54
C LEU A 85 14.98 -15.00 3.20
N LEU A 86 13.65 -14.89 3.09
CA LEU A 86 12.92 -15.17 1.85
C LEU A 86 13.27 -14.15 0.77
N TYR A 87 13.48 -12.88 1.12
CA TYR A 87 13.93 -11.87 0.16
C TYR A 87 15.35 -12.14 -0.35
N GLU A 88 16.29 -12.48 0.53
CA GLU A 88 17.65 -12.86 0.13
C GLU A 88 17.63 -14.00 -0.90
N HIS A 89 16.77 -14.99 -0.71
CA HIS A 89 16.66 -16.20 -1.53
C HIS A 89 15.48 -16.19 -2.51
N ARG A 90 14.90 -15.01 -2.83
CA ARG A 90 13.70 -14.88 -3.65
C ARG A 90 13.80 -15.55 -5.03
N ALA A 91 14.97 -15.51 -5.66
CA ALA A 91 15.19 -16.16 -6.96
C ALA A 91 14.95 -17.68 -6.94
N ARG A 92 15.06 -18.31 -5.75
CA ARG A 92 14.79 -19.74 -5.54
C ARG A 92 13.38 -20.01 -5.04
N ILE A 93 12.80 -19.08 -4.27
CA ILE A 93 11.47 -19.23 -3.67
C ILE A 93 10.37 -18.97 -4.69
N ILE A 94 10.48 -17.91 -5.48
CA ILE A 94 9.45 -17.51 -6.45
C ILE A 94 9.09 -18.62 -7.45
N PRO A 95 10.04 -19.36 -8.06
CA PRO A 95 9.73 -20.48 -8.96
C PRO A 95 8.93 -21.60 -8.29
N LEU A 96 8.93 -21.69 -6.96
CA LEU A 96 8.22 -22.74 -6.22
C LEU A 96 6.77 -22.37 -5.89
N TYR A 97 6.33 -21.14 -6.13
CA TYR A 97 4.97 -20.68 -5.79
C TYR A 97 3.86 -21.58 -6.31
N GLN A 98 3.96 -22.03 -7.55
CA GLN A 98 2.97 -22.93 -8.13
C GLN A 98 2.96 -24.30 -7.42
N ARG A 99 4.12 -24.82 -7.04
CA ARG A 99 4.24 -26.07 -6.27
C ARG A 99 3.67 -25.89 -4.87
N ILE A 100 3.95 -24.75 -4.22
CA ILE A 100 3.43 -24.40 -2.89
C ILE A 100 1.91 -24.30 -2.94
N ASN A 101 1.38 -23.59 -3.93
CA ASN A 101 -0.06 -23.41 -4.09
C ASN A 101 -0.80 -24.72 -4.33
N ASN A 102 -0.19 -25.65 -5.05
CA ASN A 102 -0.76 -26.96 -5.36
C ASN A 102 -0.46 -28.04 -4.28
N SER A 103 0.36 -27.72 -3.28
CA SER A 103 0.67 -28.64 -2.17
C SER A 103 -0.48 -28.66 -1.16
N TYR A 104 -1.54 -29.41 -1.50
CA TYR A 104 -2.61 -29.69 -0.57
C TYR A 104 -2.34 -31.05 0.10
N SER A 105 -2.19 -31.05 1.41
CA SER A 105 -2.03 -32.25 2.21
C SER A 105 -3.24 -32.42 3.13
N LYS A 106 -3.77 -33.66 3.25
CA LYS A 106 -4.82 -33.98 4.21
C LYS A 106 -4.37 -33.72 5.66
N ASP A 107 -3.06 -33.73 5.90
CA ASP A 107 -2.43 -33.54 7.22
C ASP A 107 -2.13 -32.07 7.52
N LYS A 108 -2.66 -31.13 6.74
CA LYS A 108 -2.40 -29.67 6.90
C LYS A 108 -0.92 -29.34 6.99
N THR A 109 -0.10 -30.00 6.18
CA THR A 109 1.35 -29.86 6.14
C THR A 109 1.78 -29.32 4.79
N ILE A 110 2.56 -28.24 4.76
CA ILE A 110 3.24 -27.77 3.56
C ILE A 110 4.69 -28.23 3.62
N LYS A 111 5.11 -29.03 2.67
CA LYS A 111 6.48 -29.52 2.57
C LYS A 111 7.02 -29.34 1.17
N ILE A 112 8.04 -28.51 1.05
CA ILE A 112 8.78 -28.26 -0.18
C ILE A 112 10.24 -28.60 0.05
N CYS A 113 10.77 -29.46 -0.79
CA CYS A 113 12.20 -29.76 -0.82
C CYS A 113 12.69 -29.56 -2.26
N ASP A 114 13.71 -28.75 -2.43
CA ASP A 114 14.33 -28.46 -3.71
C ASP A 114 15.81 -28.13 -3.50
N ASN A 115 16.71 -28.97 -4.03
CA ASN A 115 18.14 -28.86 -3.79
C ASN A 115 18.46 -28.61 -2.29
N ASN A 116 19.14 -27.51 -1.99
CA ASN A 116 19.47 -27.10 -0.61
C ASN A 116 18.40 -26.23 0.05
N LEU A 117 17.16 -26.24 -0.46
CA LEU A 117 16.03 -25.52 0.12
C LEU A 117 15.02 -26.52 0.67
N LYS A 118 14.72 -26.40 1.97
CA LYS A 118 13.63 -27.12 2.65
C LYS A 118 12.73 -26.12 3.33
N LEU A 119 11.44 -26.22 3.08
CA LEU A 119 10.40 -25.45 3.74
C LEU A 119 9.35 -26.42 4.24
N LEU A 120 9.10 -26.36 5.54
CA LEU A 120 8.12 -27.20 6.22
C LEU A 120 7.24 -26.31 7.08
N TYR A 121 5.93 -26.40 6.91
CA TYR A 121 4.94 -25.95 7.87
C TYR A 121 4.17 -27.15 8.39
N LYS A 122 4.11 -27.31 9.69
CA LYS A 122 3.35 -28.35 10.38
C LYS A 122 3.03 -27.91 11.81
N ASP A 123 1.80 -28.12 12.27
CA ASP A 123 1.36 -27.90 13.66
C ASP A 123 1.76 -26.49 14.19
N HIS A 124 1.51 -25.45 13.40
CA HIS A 124 1.90 -24.07 13.70
C HIS A 124 3.42 -23.83 13.86
N GLN A 125 4.23 -24.71 13.33
CA GLN A 125 5.68 -24.53 13.28
C GLN A 125 6.16 -24.41 11.84
N VAL A 126 7.02 -23.45 11.61
CA VAL A 126 7.73 -23.26 10.33
C VAL A 126 9.19 -23.63 10.53
N CYS A 127 9.68 -24.47 9.65
CA CYS A 127 11.10 -24.77 9.55
C CYS A 127 11.55 -24.46 8.11
N VAL A 128 12.48 -23.54 7.98
CA VAL A 128 13.11 -23.17 6.70
C VAL A 128 14.59 -23.48 6.80
N ASN A 129 15.12 -24.22 5.84
CA ASN A 129 16.55 -24.43 5.70
C ASN A 129 16.94 -24.07 4.28
N ILE A 130 17.83 -23.11 4.12
CA ILE A 130 18.36 -22.68 2.84
C ILE A 130 19.88 -22.64 2.92
N ASP A 131 20.54 -23.44 2.10
CA ASP A 131 22.01 -23.55 2.05
C ASP A 131 22.65 -23.85 3.43
N GLY A 132 21.97 -24.65 4.26
CA GLY A 132 22.43 -25.00 5.59
C GLY A 132 22.08 -23.99 6.70
N LYS A 133 21.57 -22.82 6.36
CA LYS A 133 20.98 -21.90 7.37
C LYS A 133 19.60 -22.40 7.74
N GLU A 134 19.43 -22.83 8.96
CA GLU A 134 18.15 -23.29 9.49
C GLU A 134 17.50 -22.20 10.33
N MET A 135 16.22 -21.97 10.08
CA MET A 135 15.34 -21.09 10.86
C MET A 135 14.12 -21.88 11.30
N LYS A 136 13.77 -21.74 12.56
CA LYS A 136 12.53 -22.31 13.16
C LYS A 136 11.78 -21.21 13.85
N LEU A 137 10.49 -21.09 13.57
CA LEU A 137 9.62 -20.14 14.24
C LEU A 137 8.24 -20.73 14.46
N LYS A 138 7.55 -20.21 15.43
CA LYS A 138 6.14 -20.49 15.66
C LYS A 138 5.33 -19.60 14.71
N TYR A 139 4.38 -20.19 13.99
CA TYR A 139 3.46 -19.47 13.12
C TYR A 139 2.04 -19.65 13.65
N SER A 140 1.48 -18.60 14.20
CA SER A 140 0.23 -18.66 14.97
C SER A 140 -1.02 -18.87 14.11
N GLU A 141 -0.93 -18.64 12.81
CA GLU A 141 -2.03 -18.73 11.86
C GLU A 141 -2.10 -20.12 11.22
N ASN A 142 -3.17 -20.39 10.48
CA ASN A 142 -3.41 -21.70 9.88
C ASN A 142 -2.56 -21.93 8.61
N GLU A 143 -2.70 -23.14 8.03
CA GLU A 143 -1.99 -23.56 6.82
C GLU A 143 -2.27 -22.65 5.60
N ASP A 144 -3.54 -22.25 5.41
CA ASP A 144 -3.92 -21.42 4.28
C ASP A 144 -3.33 -20.01 4.37
N ASP A 145 -3.26 -19.46 5.57
CA ASP A 145 -2.63 -18.16 5.81
C ASP A 145 -1.11 -18.26 5.63
N PHE A 146 -0.48 -19.35 6.08
CA PHE A 146 0.93 -19.59 5.81
C PHE A 146 1.21 -19.75 4.31
N ARG A 147 0.32 -20.41 3.57
CA ARG A 147 0.44 -20.53 2.11
C ARG A 147 0.38 -19.17 1.42
N LYS A 148 -0.59 -18.33 1.78
CA LYS A 148 -0.68 -16.96 1.26
C LYS A 148 0.56 -16.16 1.60
N TYR A 149 1.03 -16.27 2.84
CA TYR A 149 2.26 -15.62 3.30
C TYR A 149 3.46 -16.01 2.43
N ILE A 150 3.70 -17.31 2.21
CA ILE A 150 4.84 -17.79 1.42
C ILE A 150 4.73 -17.44 -0.07
N ILE A 151 3.53 -17.31 -0.62
CA ILE A 151 3.34 -16.96 -2.04
C ILE A 151 3.53 -15.45 -2.31
N GLY A 152 3.31 -14.60 -1.31
CA GLY A 152 3.39 -13.14 -1.52
C GLY A 152 3.51 -12.31 -0.26
N GLY A 153 2.77 -12.64 0.79
CA GLY A 153 2.67 -11.83 2.00
C GLY A 153 4.01 -11.55 2.69
N TRP A 154 4.99 -12.44 2.58
CA TRP A 154 6.35 -12.21 3.10
C TRP A 154 7.02 -10.98 2.46
N PHE A 155 6.70 -10.68 1.21
CA PHE A 155 7.31 -9.55 0.52
C PHE A 155 6.66 -8.23 0.94
N GLU A 156 5.36 -8.25 1.19
CA GLU A 156 4.64 -7.11 1.76
C GLU A 156 5.20 -6.77 3.15
N GLU A 157 5.37 -7.78 4.02
CA GLU A 157 6.00 -7.59 5.34
C GLU A 157 7.45 -7.11 5.22
N TYR A 158 8.24 -7.67 4.30
CA TYR A 158 9.60 -7.22 4.07
C TYR A 158 9.66 -5.73 3.70
N ILE A 159 8.82 -5.28 2.78
CA ILE A 159 8.74 -3.86 2.39
C ILE A 159 8.27 -2.99 3.56
N TYR A 160 7.30 -3.46 4.34
CA TYR A 160 6.86 -2.77 5.53
C TYR A 160 8.02 -2.52 6.51
N PHE A 161 8.86 -3.51 6.78
CA PHE A 161 10.03 -3.36 7.65
C PHE A 161 11.07 -2.37 7.08
N GLU A 162 11.27 -2.38 5.76
CA GLU A 162 12.14 -1.42 5.10
C GLU A 162 11.67 0.04 5.27
N LEU A 163 10.35 0.25 5.41
CA LEU A 163 9.77 1.59 5.53
C LEU A 163 9.66 2.09 6.98
N LEU A 164 9.79 1.24 7.99
CA LEU A 164 9.70 1.67 9.40
C LEU A 164 10.71 2.77 9.75
N ASP A 165 11.93 2.72 9.20
CA ASP A 165 12.94 3.76 9.42
C ASP A 165 12.50 5.14 8.89
N LEU A 166 11.70 5.18 7.81
CA LEU A 166 11.13 6.43 7.29
C LEU A 166 9.99 6.94 8.19
N LEU A 167 9.23 6.03 8.80
CA LEU A 167 8.21 6.36 9.79
C LEU A 167 8.84 6.94 11.06
N ASP A 168 9.90 6.30 11.58
CA ASP A 168 10.64 6.75 12.76
C ASP A 168 11.27 8.14 12.54
N LYS A 169 11.76 8.41 11.35
CA LYS A 169 12.30 9.70 10.93
C LYS A 169 11.25 10.75 10.59
N GLN A 170 9.98 10.41 10.65
CA GLN A 170 8.85 11.26 10.26
C GLN A 170 8.94 11.78 8.80
N VAL A 171 9.59 11.02 7.93
CA VAL A 171 9.53 11.22 6.46
C VAL A 171 8.18 10.82 5.94
N ILE A 172 7.60 9.76 6.52
CA ILE A 172 6.24 9.29 6.29
C ILE A 172 5.46 9.22 7.59
N TYR A 173 4.14 9.17 7.50
CA TYR A 173 3.21 9.07 8.61
C TYR A 173 2.21 7.95 8.36
N ASP A 174 1.68 7.34 9.45
CA ASP A 174 0.60 6.35 9.46
C ASP A 174 0.78 5.23 8.42
N LEU A 175 1.94 4.54 8.50
CA LEU A 175 2.23 3.39 7.63
C LEU A 175 1.33 2.22 8.00
N ARG A 176 0.46 1.81 7.08
CA ARG A 176 -0.50 0.71 7.24
C ARG A 176 -0.24 -0.41 6.25
N LEU A 177 -0.43 -1.64 6.71
CA LEU A 177 -0.23 -2.88 5.95
C LEU A 177 -1.53 -3.68 5.91
N ASN A 178 -1.90 -4.24 4.75
CA ASN A 178 -3.07 -5.11 4.56
C ASN A 178 -4.40 -4.46 4.95
N MET A 179 -4.76 -3.35 4.30
CA MET A 179 -6.04 -2.67 4.53
C MET A 179 -7.15 -3.28 3.68
N ARG A 180 -8.34 -3.44 4.28
CA ARG A 180 -9.57 -3.80 3.59
C ARG A 180 -10.64 -2.75 3.82
N LEU A 181 -11.19 -2.27 2.74
CA LEU A 181 -12.14 -1.16 2.72
C LEU A 181 -13.46 -1.61 2.12
N SER A 182 -14.57 -1.19 2.70
CA SER A 182 -15.92 -1.33 2.15
C SER A 182 -16.61 0.04 2.08
N VAL A 183 -17.69 0.15 1.30
CA VAL A 183 -18.48 1.37 1.19
C VAL A 183 -19.90 1.06 1.62
N GLU A 184 -20.47 1.87 2.52
CA GLU A 184 -21.80 1.63 3.10
C GLU A 184 -22.93 1.52 2.08
N SER A 185 -22.82 2.23 0.95
CA SER A 185 -23.80 2.19 -0.13
C SER A 185 -23.86 0.85 -0.90
N MET A 186 -22.94 -0.06 -0.65
CA MET A 186 -22.82 -1.35 -1.33
C MET A 186 -23.28 -2.55 -0.49
N THR A 187 -24.19 -2.34 0.47
CA THR A 187 -24.76 -3.48 1.21
C THR A 187 -25.53 -4.38 0.27
N ASP A 188 -24.98 -5.56 0.01
CA ASP A 188 -25.74 -6.65 -0.60
C ASP A 188 -26.77 -7.13 0.43
N THR A 189 -28.02 -6.70 0.24
CA THR A 189 -29.16 -7.03 1.11
C THR A 189 -29.45 -8.54 1.17
N GLN A 190 -28.84 -9.35 0.28
CA GLN A 190 -29.02 -10.80 0.24
C GLN A 190 -28.02 -11.59 1.08
N ARG A 191 -26.84 -11.00 1.41
CA ARG A 191 -25.74 -11.73 2.09
C ARG A 191 -25.44 -11.26 3.49
N ASN A 192 -26.00 -10.17 3.95
CA ASN A 192 -25.63 -9.48 5.23
C ASN A 192 -24.12 -9.17 5.37
N GLU A 193 -23.35 -9.28 4.30
CA GLU A 193 -21.92 -8.96 4.27
C GLU A 193 -21.72 -7.73 3.38
N ARG A 194 -20.89 -6.80 3.83
CA ARG A 194 -20.47 -5.67 3.00
C ARG A 194 -19.41 -6.17 2.03
N PRO A 195 -19.60 -6.01 0.71
CA PRO A 195 -18.57 -6.41 -0.24
C PRO A 195 -17.31 -5.58 0.01
N ILE A 196 -16.15 -6.24 0.02
CA ILE A 196 -14.87 -5.55 0.08
C ILE A 196 -14.72 -4.75 -1.22
N TYR A 197 -14.62 -3.43 -1.07
CA TYR A 197 -14.50 -2.52 -2.19
C TYR A 197 -13.06 -2.45 -2.70
N ALA A 198 -12.08 -2.44 -1.79
CA ALA A 198 -10.67 -2.39 -2.12
C ALA A 198 -9.82 -3.12 -1.06
N GLU A 199 -8.78 -3.79 -1.52
CA GLU A 199 -7.68 -4.28 -0.71
C GLU A 199 -6.43 -3.50 -1.10
N LEU A 200 -5.69 -2.99 -0.12
CA LEU A 200 -4.47 -2.23 -0.30
C LEU A 200 -3.35 -2.94 0.44
N ASP A 201 -2.28 -3.30 -0.27
CA ASP A 201 -1.13 -3.95 0.38
C ASP A 201 -0.50 -3.03 1.42
N MET A 202 -0.23 -1.76 1.03
CA MET A 202 0.20 -0.72 1.98
C MET A 202 -0.31 0.66 1.60
N ALA A 203 -0.45 1.52 2.63
CA ALA A 203 -0.70 2.94 2.46
C ALA A 203 0.04 3.75 3.53
N PHE A 204 0.45 4.98 3.19
CA PHE A 204 1.00 5.96 4.11
C PHE A 204 0.80 7.39 3.61
N SER A 205 0.99 8.37 4.48
CA SER A 205 1.00 9.79 4.13
C SER A 205 2.40 10.38 4.27
N ASP A 206 2.73 11.39 3.48
CA ASP A 206 3.89 12.27 3.71
C ASP A 206 3.49 13.64 4.29
N GLY A 207 2.23 13.78 4.70
CA GLY A 207 1.62 15.03 5.17
C GLY A 207 0.96 15.86 4.06
N LYS A 208 1.28 15.61 2.80
CA LYS A 208 0.73 16.28 1.61
C LYS A 208 0.04 15.30 0.67
N ASN A 209 0.64 14.16 0.45
CA ASN A 209 0.18 13.14 -0.50
C ASN A 209 -0.17 11.85 0.23
N LEU A 210 -1.15 11.12 -0.31
CA LEU A 210 -1.44 9.74 0.03
C LEU A 210 -0.66 8.83 -0.92
N TYR A 211 0.11 7.91 -0.38
CA TYR A 211 0.82 6.89 -1.16
C TYR A 211 0.14 5.55 -0.99
N ILE A 212 -0.18 4.90 -2.10
CA ILE A 212 -0.69 3.52 -2.12
C ILE A 212 0.33 2.66 -2.83
N ILE A 213 0.75 1.60 -2.14
CA ILE A 213 1.76 0.66 -2.60
C ILE A 213 1.10 -0.68 -2.91
N GLU A 214 1.42 -1.22 -4.05
CA GLU A 214 1.16 -2.60 -4.44
C GLU A 214 2.47 -3.38 -4.48
N CYS A 215 2.55 -4.53 -3.81
CA CYS A 215 3.74 -5.37 -3.70
C CYS A 215 3.61 -6.63 -4.55
N LYS A 216 4.59 -6.91 -5.39
CA LYS A 216 4.63 -8.12 -6.22
C LYS A 216 5.95 -8.85 -6.07
N SER A 217 5.94 -9.96 -5.34
CA SER A 217 7.10 -10.85 -5.21
C SER A 217 7.32 -11.72 -6.45
N GLY A 218 6.24 -12.07 -7.18
CA GLY A 218 6.25 -12.86 -8.41
C GLY A 218 5.93 -12.06 -9.66
N GLY A 219 5.77 -12.74 -10.80
CA GLY A 219 5.42 -12.10 -12.07
C GLY A 219 4.04 -11.46 -12.06
N LEU A 220 3.94 -10.27 -12.60
CA LEU A 220 2.68 -9.56 -12.79
C LEU A 220 2.04 -10.04 -14.10
N LYS A 221 1.10 -10.98 -14.01
CA LYS A 221 0.37 -11.53 -15.17
C LYS A 221 -0.96 -10.81 -15.39
N ASP A 222 -1.59 -10.35 -14.31
CA ASP A 222 -2.88 -9.67 -14.37
C ASP A 222 -2.70 -8.16 -14.59
N LYS A 223 -3.20 -7.72 -15.75
CA LYS A 223 -3.23 -6.29 -16.11
C LYS A 223 -4.23 -5.48 -15.27
N GLY A 224 -5.18 -6.13 -14.63
CA GLY A 224 -6.17 -5.52 -13.74
C GLY A 224 -5.54 -4.90 -12.51
N VAL A 225 -4.50 -5.52 -11.96
CA VAL A 225 -3.80 -5.02 -10.77
C VAL A 225 -3.34 -3.56 -10.91
N LEU A 226 -2.73 -3.20 -12.05
CA LEU A 226 -2.27 -1.82 -12.28
C LEU A 226 -3.43 -0.82 -12.41
N ALA A 227 -4.53 -1.26 -13.06
CA ALA A 227 -5.71 -0.42 -13.17
C ALA A 227 -6.37 -0.21 -11.80
N ASN A 228 -6.47 -1.27 -11.00
CA ASN A 228 -7.01 -1.20 -9.64
C ASN A 228 -6.15 -0.31 -8.74
N LEU A 229 -4.81 -0.44 -8.78
CA LEU A 229 -3.91 0.42 -8.03
C LEU A 229 -4.13 1.91 -8.37
N SER A 230 -4.17 2.25 -9.66
CA SER A 230 -4.40 3.61 -10.12
C SER A 230 -5.80 4.12 -9.74
N THR A 231 -6.83 3.29 -9.90
CA THR A 231 -8.21 3.63 -9.55
C THR A 231 -8.38 3.83 -8.05
N ASN A 232 -7.87 2.92 -7.24
CA ASN A 232 -7.92 3.03 -5.78
C ASN A 232 -7.21 4.30 -5.28
N ALA A 233 -6.02 4.60 -5.84
CA ALA A 233 -5.31 5.81 -5.48
C ALA A 233 -6.14 7.06 -5.79
N GLN A 234 -6.73 7.13 -6.96
CA GLN A 234 -7.57 8.27 -7.35
C GLN A 234 -8.84 8.39 -6.48
N ILE A 235 -9.47 7.26 -6.13
CA ILE A 235 -10.66 7.24 -5.27
C ILE A 235 -10.32 7.72 -3.86
N PHE A 236 -9.25 7.21 -3.25
CA PHE A 236 -8.93 7.45 -1.85
C PHE A 236 -8.08 8.69 -1.58
N GLY A 237 -7.35 9.20 -2.57
CA GLY A 237 -6.46 10.35 -2.38
C GLY A 237 -6.59 11.44 -3.43
N GLY A 238 -7.48 11.27 -4.43
CA GLY A 238 -7.73 12.27 -5.46
C GLY A 238 -6.48 12.73 -6.19
N ALA A 239 -6.33 14.04 -6.38
CA ALA A 239 -5.17 14.65 -7.04
C ALA A 239 -3.85 14.47 -6.27
N ASN A 240 -3.94 14.25 -4.95
CA ASN A 240 -2.79 14.07 -4.07
C ASN A 240 -2.41 12.59 -3.90
N ALA A 241 -3.02 11.69 -4.65
CA ALA A 241 -2.64 10.28 -4.62
C ALA A 241 -1.40 9.98 -5.43
N LYS A 242 -0.56 9.09 -4.92
CA LYS A 242 0.64 8.57 -5.57
C LYS A 242 0.60 7.06 -5.57
N CYS A 243 0.85 6.46 -6.72
CA CYS A 243 0.88 5.01 -6.90
C CYS A 243 2.31 4.50 -6.93
N ILE A 244 2.62 3.48 -6.16
CA ILE A 244 3.91 2.80 -6.18
C ILE A 244 3.65 1.31 -6.42
N LEU A 245 4.30 0.75 -7.44
CA LEU A 245 4.43 -0.69 -7.61
C LEU A 245 5.82 -1.11 -7.13
N VAL A 246 5.86 -1.92 -6.10
CA VAL A 246 7.10 -2.52 -5.61
C VAL A 246 7.19 -3.94 -6.14
N ALA A 247 8.21 -4.25 -6.93
CA ALA A 247 8.43 -5.57 -7.51
C ALA A 247 9.76 -6.14 -7.01
N SER A 248 9.78 -7.43 -6.66
CA SER A 248 11.02 -8.09 -6.17
C SER A 248 12.09 -8.20 -7.27
N ASP A 249 11.68 -8.19 -8.54
CA ASP A 249 12.55 -8.21 -9.71
C ASP A 249 11.82 -7.59 -10.91
N THR A 250 12.49 -6.72 -11.68
CA THR A 250 11.93 -6.12 -12.90
C THR A 250 11.94 -7.08 -14.10
N ASN A 251 12.80 -8.10 -14.10
CA ASN A 251 12.86 -9.09 -15.18
C ASN A 251 11.56 -9.91 -15.30
N ILE A 252 10.72 -9.89 -14.26
CA ILE A 252 9.41 -10.56 -14.26
C ILE A 252 8.31 -9.74 -14.95
N LEU A 253 8.59 -8.49 -15.35
CA LEU A 253 7.64 -7.59 -15.98
C LEU A 253 7.83 -7.56 -17.49
N SER A 254 6.80 -7.94 -18.25
CA SER A 254 6.82 -7.81 -19.70
C SER A 254 6.88 -6.34 -20.15
N GLN A 255 7.34 -6.10 -21.39
CA GLN A 255 7.40 -4.75 -21.95
C GLN A 255 6.04 -4.05 -21.94
N ASN A 256 4.96 -4.76 -22.29
CA ASN A 256 3.60 -4.22 -22.25
C ASN A 256 3.17 -3.77 -20.83
N ILE A 257 3.63 -4.47 -19.80
CA ILE A 257 3.36 -4.10 -18.41
C ILE A 257 4.15 -2.83 -18.05
N GLN A 258 5.42 -2.73 -18.46
CA GLN A 258 6.25 -1.55 -18.21
C GLN A 258 5.68 -0.29 -18.88
N GLU A 259 5.21 -0.41 -20.12
CA GLU A 259 4.54 0.70 -20.82
C GLU A 259 3.24 1.12 -20.09
N ARG A 260 2.46 0.16 -19.60
CA ARG A 260 1.24 0.46 -18.86
C ARG A 260 1.53 1.13 -17.52
N ILE A 261 2.56 0.70 -16.79
CA ILE A 261 3.03 1.36 -15.57
C ILE A 261 3.32 2.83 -15.85
N LYS A 262 4.04 3.12 -16.92
CA LYS A 262 4.36 4.48 -17.34
C LYS A 262 3.10 5.29 -17.70
N ASN A 263 2.18 4.71 -18.49
CA ASN A 263 0.96 5.38 -18.93
C ASN A 263 0.00 5.69 -17.76
N LEU A 264 0.00 4.88 -16.72
CA LEU A 264 -0.79 5.08 -15.50
C LEU A 264 -0.07 5.94 -14.45
N ASN A 265 1.11 6.48 -14.77
CA ASN A 265 1.93 7.28 -13.86
C ASN A 265 2.23 6.55 -12.53
N ILE A 266 2.45 5.23 -12.60
CA ILE A 266 2.81 4.42 -11.44
C ILE A 266 4.33 4.44 -11.28
N LYS A 267 4.82 4.71 -10.07
CA LYS A 267 6.25 4.61 -9.76
C LYS A 267 6.63 3.15 -9.56
N LEU A 268 7.49 2.62 -10.44
CA LEU A 268 8.06 1.27 -10.28
C LEU A 268 9.33 1.32 -9.45
N ILE A 269 9.41 0.48 -8.42
CA ILE A 269 10.58 0.31 -7.56
C ILE A 269 10.87 -1.19 -7.39
N SER A 270 12.13 -1.61 -7.63
CA SER A 270 12.49 -3.04 -7.62
C SER A 270 13.78 -3.36 -6.84
N ARG A 271 14.43 -2.35 -6.30
CA ARG A 271 15.65 -2.49 -5.49
C ARG A 271 15.84 -1.24 -4.65
N ASP A 272 16.69 -1.32 -3.62
CA ASP A 272 16.98 -0.20 -2.71
C ASP A 272 15.69 0.50 -2.26
N PHE A 273 14.69 -0.30 -1.84
CA PHE A 273 13.30 0.10 -1.68
C PHE A 273 13.16 1.36 -0.84
N LYS A 274 13.70 1.36 0.37
CA LYS A 274 13.67 2.52 1.27
C LYS A 274 14.18 3.79 0.59
N LYS A 275 15.39 3.73 0.03
CA LYS A 275 16.05 4.89 -0.60
C LYS A 275 15.26 5.41 -1.81
N ASN A 276 14.75 4.50 -2.65
CA ASN A 276 14.02 4.90 -3.85
C ASN A 276 12.62 5.43 -3.53
N ILE A 277 11.97 4.94 -2.46
CA ILE A 277 10.71 5.48 -1.96
C ILE A 277 10.96 6.87 -1.34
N GLU A 278 11.98 7.03 -0.51
CA GLU A 278 12.36 8.33 0.07
C GLU A 278 12.66 9.38 -1.01
N ASN A 279 13.43 9.04 -2.03
CA ASN A 279 13.69 9.93 -3.16
C ASN A 279 12.39 10.32 -3.87
N TYR A 280 11.50 9.36 -4.12
CA TYR A 280 10.22 9.64 -4.78
C TYR A 280 9.31 10.54 -3.95
N ILE A 281 9.30 10.39 -2.63
CA ILE A 281 8.58 11.29 -1.71
C ILE A 281 9.14 12.70 -1.83
N ASN A 282 10.47 12.86 -1.77
CA ASN A 282 11.11 14.16 -1.87
C ASN A 282 10.81 14.85 -3.23
N ASP A 283 10.90 14.11 -4.34
CA ASP A 283 10.54 14.62 -5.67
C ASP A 283 9.06 15.03 -5.78
N SER A 284 8.18 14.36 -5.03
CA SER A 284 6.72 14.61 -5.07
C SER A 284 6.27 15.78 -4.19
N ARG A 285 7.13 16.26 -3.28
CA ARG A 285 6.85 17.42 -2.43
C ARG A 285 7.07 18.76 -3.13
N HIS A 286 7.83 18.76 -4.20
CA HIS A 286 8.14 19.91 -5.06
C HIS A 286 7.27 19.92 -6.30
#